data_2c5ad9b4805b0b62f264a2d282c77c43
#
_entry.id   2c5ad9b4805b0b62f264a2d282c77c43
#
_cell.length_a   1.000
_cell.length_b   1.000
_cell.length_c   1.000
_cell.angle_alpha   90.00
_cell.angle_beta   90.00
_cell.angle_gamma   90.00
#
_symmetry.space_group_name_H-M   'P 1'
#
loop_
_entity.id
_entity.type
_entity.pdbx_description
1 polymer ?
#
loop_
_entity_poly.entity_id
_entity_poly.type
_entity_poly.pdbx_seq_one_letter_code
_entity_poly.pdbx_strand_id
1 'polypeptide(L)'
;KTVAISNVSDPTFGEEILGKGVAIIPAEGRIYAPADGTIEMLFDTMHAVSMTTSEGVELLIHIGLDTVALKGEHFTAYKGNGDSVKKGELLIEADLDAVKKAGYDVITPVVVCNTSDYRTVETVTDQEVEPGDTVLILNK
;
A
#
# COMPACT_ATOMS: atom_id res chain seq x y z
N LYS A 1 1.68 -12.31 2.63
CA LYS A 1 3.00 -12.40 3.26
C LYS A 1 3.70 -11.06 3.18
N THR A 2 4.35 -10.65 4.26
CA THR A 2 5.18 -9.45 4.29
C THR A 2 6.60 -9.77 3.87
N VAL A 3 7.23 -8.85 3.16
CA VAL A 3 8.65 -8.94 2.80
C VAL A 3 9.31 -7.57 2.99
N ALA A 4 10.62 -7.55 3.15
CA ALA A 4 11.36 -6.30 3.26
C ALA A 4 11.18 -5.47 1.97
N ILE A 5 11.02 -4.15 2.12
CA ILE A 5 10.83 -3.28 0.95
C ILE A 5 12.04 -3.33 0.01
N SER A 6 13.22 -3.60 0.54
CA SER A 6 14.44 -3.78 -0.27
C SER A 6 14.35 -4.95 -1.26
N ASN A 7 13.41 -5.87 -1.05
CA ASN A 7 13.17 -6.99 -1.97
C ASN A 7 12.31 -6.59 -3.17
N VAL A 8 11.77 -5.38 -3.18
CA VAL A 8 10.99 -4.88 -4.32
C VAL A 8 11.96 -4.50 -5.43
N SER A 9 11.74 -5.02 -6.64
CA SER A 9 12.65 -4.81 -7.77
C SER A 9 12.63 -3.38 -8.32
N ASP A 10 11.52 -2.66 -8.11
CA ASP A 10 11.43 -1.26 -8.53
C ASP A 10 12.27 -0.38 -7.58
N PRO A 11 13.32 0.33 -8.08
CA PRO A 11 14.20 1.14 -7.24
C PRO A 11 13.47 2.25 -6.46
N THR A 12 12.37 2.77 -6.99
CA THR A 12 11.58 3.80 -6.31
C THR A 12 11.13 3.33 -4.93
N PHE A 13 10.80 2.06 -4.79
CA PHE A 13 10.41 1.45 -3.53
C PHE A 13 11.57 0.75 -2.83
N GLY A 14 12.29 -0.10 -3.57
CA GLY A 14 13.37 -0.92 -3.01
C GLY A 14 14.52 -0.13 -2.43
N GLU A 15 14.81 1.05 -2.98
CA GLU A 15 15.85 1.95 -2.47
C GLU A 15 15.30 3.02 -1.53
N GLU A 16 14.04 2.90 -1.12
CA GLU A 16 13.38 3.80 -0.16
C GLU A 16 13.34 5.26 -0.61
N ILE A 17 13.28 5.51 -1.92
CA ILE A 17 13.24 6.87 -2.48
C ILE A 17 12.01 7.64 -1.99
N LEU A 18 10.85 6.99 -1.91
CA LEU A 18 9.62 7.60 -1.42
C LEU A 18 9.49 7.58 0.10
N GLY A 19 10.24 6.72 0.76
CA GLY A 19 10.20 6.56 2.20
C GLY A 19 10.41 5.11 2.61
N LYS A 20 10.44 4.87 3.91
CA LYS A 20 10.56 3.53 4.48
C LYS A 20 9.20 2.85 4.52
N GLY A 21 9.20 1.54 4.45
CA GLY A 21 7.98 0.78 4.50
C GLY A 21 8.20 -0.72 4.45
N VAL A 22 7.16 -1.41 4.06
CA VAL A 22 7.14 -2.87 3.92
C VAL A 22 6.43 -3.21 2.61
N ALA A 23 6.72 -4.36 2.04
CA ALA A 23 5.98 -4.86 0.90
C ALA A 23 5.14 -6.06 1.32
N ILE A 24 4.00 -6.24 0.67
CA ILE A 24 3.09 -7.35 0.92
C ILE A 24 2.94 -8.14 -0.37
N ILE A 25 3.08 -9.46 -0.27
CA ILE A 25 2.70 -10.38 -1.33
C ILE A 25 1.25 -10.76 -1.03
N PRO A 26 0.27 -10.19 -1.74
CA PRO A 26 -1.13 -10.36 -1.36
C PRO A 26 -1.64 -11.75 -1.73
N ALA A 27 -2.43 -12.35 -0.84
CA ALA A 27 -3.15 -13.58 -1.12
C ALA A 27 -4.49 -13.30 -1.79
N GLU A 28 -5.08 -12.14 -1.47
CA GLU A 28 -6.36 -11.68 -2.02
C GLU A 28 -6.21 -10.25 -2.53
N GLY A 29 -7.02 -9.89 -3.52
CA GLY A 29 -6.98 -8.59 -4.16
C GLY A 29 -7.71 -7.46 -3.44
N ARG A 30 -8.03 -7.63 -2.18
CA ARG A 30 -8.75 -6.62 -1.40
C ARG A 30 -7.80 -5.81 -0.53
N ILE A 31 -7.85 -4.50 -0.68
CA ILE A 31 -7.01 -3.57 0.08
C ILE A 31 -7.89 -2.84 1.07
N TYR A 32 -7.61 -3.01 2.35
CA TYR A 32 -8.37 -2.41 3.45
C TYR A 32 -7.59 -1.26 4.06
N ALA A 33 -8.32 -0.29 4.64
CA ALA A 33 -7.68 0.82 5.34
C ALA A 33 -6.85 0.30 6.52
N PRO A 34 -5.55 0.62 6.57
CA PRO A 34 -4.67 0.13 7.65
C PRO A 34 -4.90 0.84 8.98
N ALA A 35 -5.56 1.99 8.95
CA ALA A 35 -5.84 2.81 10.13
C ALA A 35 -6.98 3.78 9.81
N ASP A 36 -7.53 4.41 10.86
CA ASP A 36 -8.46 5.51 10.68
C ASP A 36 -7.72 6.70 10.07
N GLY A 37 -8.37 7.40 9.15
CA GLY A 37 -7.76 8.55 8.51
C GLY A 37 -8.58 9.10 7.36
N THR A 38 -7.90 9.82 6.47
CA THR A 38 -8.52 10.47 5.31
C THR A 38 -7.75 10.07 4.05
N ILE A 39 -8.48 9.76 2.98
CA ILE A 39 -7.89 9.52 1.67
C ILE A 39 -7.43 10.86 1.11
N GLU A 40 -6.12 11.03 0.93
CA GLU A 40 -5.56 12.23 0.32
C GLU A 40 -5.69 12.17 -1.20
N MET A 41 -5.35 11.03 -1.78
CA MET A 41 -5.42 10.83 -3.21
C MET A 41 -5.69 9.38 -3.56
N LEU A 42 -6.76 9.14 -4.29
CA LEU A 42 -6.97 7.88 -5.00
C LEU A 42 -6.58 8.14 -6.45
N PHE A 43 -5.59 7.41 -6.96
CA PHE A 43 -5.12 7.62 -8.31
C PHE A 43 -6.22 7.25 -9.33
N ASP A 44 -6.31 8.00 -10.42
CA ASP A 44 -7.34 7.75 -11.45
C ASP A 44 -7.25 6.34 -12.00
N THR A 45 -6.05 5.78 -12.05
CA THR A 45 -5.78 4.41 -12.48
C THR A 45 -6.05 3.38 -11.40
N MET A 46 -6.45 3.80 -10.20
CA MET A 46 -6.87 2.96 -9.06
C MET A 46 -5.82 1.94 -8.58
N HIS A 47 -4.59 2.05 -9.08
CA HIS A 47 -3.50 1.14 -8.67
C HIS A 47 -2.80 1.58 -7.39
N ALA A 48 -3.04 2.80 -6.94
CA ALA A 48 -2.41 3.36 -5.76
C ALA A 48 -3.35 4.29 -5.01
N VAL A 49 -3.18 4.36 -3.70
CA VAL A 49 -3.91 5.26 -2.82
C VAL A 49 -2.97 5.83 -1.78
N SER A 50 -3.05 7.13 -1.54
CA SER A 50 -2.36 7.78 -0.43
C SER A 50 -3.37 8.25 0.60
N MET A 51 -3.00 8.11 1.88
CA MET A 51 -3.85 8.53 2.98
C MET A 51 -3.02 9.12 4.10
N THR A 52 -3.67 9.97 4.91
CA THR A 52 -3.08 10.46 6.16
C THR A 52 -3.90 9.86 7.29
N THR A 53 -3.24 9.15 8.20
CA THR A 53 -3.91 8.55 9.34
C THR A 53 -4.28 9.64 10.35
N SER A 54 -5.20 9.31 11.27
CA SER A 54 -5.60 10.23 12.34
C SER A 54 -4.41 10.63 13.25
N GLU A 55 -3.33 9.85 13.23
CA GLU A 55 -2.10 10.14 13.98
C GLU A 55 -1.06 10.90 13.16
N GLY A 56 -1.38 11.27 11.92
CA GLY A 56 -0.51 12.07 11.07
C GLY A 56 0.47 11.29 10.21
N VAL A 57 0.32 9.98 10.09
CA VAL A 57 1.16 9.16 9.23
C VAL A 57 0.70 9.27 7.78
N GLU A 58 1.60 9.64 6.88
CA GLU A 58 1.32 9.71 5.45
C GLU A 58 1.73 8.39 4.80
N LEU A 59 0.73 7.63 4.35
CA LEU A 59 0.92 6.29 3.76
C LEU A 59 0.63 6.31 2.27
N LEU A 60 1.44 5.58 1.50
CA LEU A 60 1.19 5.25 0.11
C LEU A 60 1.09 3.72 0.00
N ILE A 61 -0.02 3.23 -0.53
CA ILE A 61 -0.21 1.81 -0.85
C ILE A 61 -0.24 1.71 -2.37
N HIS A 62 0.73 0.98 -2.92
CA HIS A 62 0.88 0.83 -4.37
C HIS A 62 0.66 -0.63 -4.75
N ILE A 63 -0.43 -0.92 -5.46
CA ILE A 63 -0.81 -2.29 -5.80
C ILE A 63 -0.07 -2.74 -7.04
N GLY A 64 0.90 -3.62 -6.85
CA GLY A 64 1.73 -4.15 -7.92
C GLY A 64 2.80 -3.17 -8.38
N LEU A 65 3.58 -3.56 -9.37
CA LEU A 65 4.63 -2.75 -9.97
C LEU A 65 4.25 -2.42 -11.42
N ASP A 66 4.43 -1.15 -11.82
CA ASP A 66 4.11 -0.64 -13.15
C ASP A 66 2.63 -0.76 -13.54
N THR A 67 1.76 -1.04 -12.59
CA THR A 67 0.33 -1.28 -12.80
C THR A 67 -0.44 -0.03 -13.24
N VAL A 68 0.18 1.15 -13.15
CA VAL A 68 -0.35 2.38 -13.75
C VAL A 68 -0.64 2.18 -15.24
N ALA A 69 0.14 1.34 -15.91
CA ALA A 69 -0.03 1.05 -17.34
C ALA A 69 -1.33 0.32 -17.66
N LEU A 70 -1.99 -0.29 -16.67
CA LEU A 70 -3.29 -0.94 -16.84
C LEU A 70 -4.44 0.06 -16.97
N LYS A 71 -4.21 1.32 -16.66
CA LYS A 71 -5.20 2.43 -16.80
C LYS A 71 -6.52 2.16 -16.08
N GLY A 72 -6.45 1.52 -14.91
CA GLY A 72 -7.61 1.18 -14.10
C GLY A 72 -8.26 -0.16 -14.42
N GLU A 73 -7.84 -0.84 -15.48
CA GLU A 73 -8.32 -2.19 -15.77
C GLU A 73 -7.94 -3.14 -14.64
N HIS A 74 -8.89 -3.98 -14.23
CA HIS A 74 -8.75 -4.97 -13.16
C HIS A 74 -8.76 -4.38 -11.76
N PHE A 75 -9.03 -3.09 -11.61
CA PHE A 75 -9.16 -2.42 -10.31
C PHE A 75 -10.56 -1.84 -10.12
N THR A 76 -11.06 -1.89 -8.89
CA THR A 76 -12.33 -1.25 -8.51
C THR A 76 -12.10 -0.46 -7.22
N ALA A 77 -12.43 0.82 -7.24
CA ALA A 77 -12.31 1.69 -6.07
C ALA A 77 -13.65 1.83 -5.35
N TYR A 78 -13.61 1.80 -4.03
CA TYR A 78 -14.80 1.93 -3.16
C TYR A 78 -14.80 3.24 -2.36
N LYS A 79 -13.71 4.00 -2.43
CA LYS A 79 -13.53 5.30 -1.77
C LYS A 79 -12.95 6.29 -2.77
N GLY A 80 -12.94 7.55 -2.43
CA GLY A 80 -12.41 8.60 -3.27
C GLY A 80 -11.64 9.66 -2.49
N ASN A 81 -11.10 10.63 -3.21
CA ASN A 81 -10.32 11.73 -2.63
C ASN A 81 -11.15 12.45 -1.56
N GLY A 82 -10.54 12.68 -0.40
CA GLY A 82 -11.19 13.40 0.71
C GLY A 82 -12.09 12.55 1.60
N ASP A 83 -12.32 11.28 1.26
CA ASP A 83 -13.15 10.40 2.08
C ASP A 83 -12.48 10.08 3.41
N SER A 84 -13.24 10.15 4.50
CA SER A 84 -12.82 9.65 5.80
C SER A 84 -13.03 8.14 5.83
N VAL A 85 -12.04 7.42 6.34
CA VAL A 85 -12.09 5.97 6.42
C VAL A 85 -11.74 5.49 7.82
N LYS A 86 -12.24 4.31 8.16
CA LYS A 86 -11.90 3.63 9.40
C LYS A 86 -11.11 2.38 9.09
N LYS A 87 -10.24 2.00 10.02
CA LYS A 87 -9.46 0.76 9.92
C LYS A 87 -10.38 -0.41 9.53
N GLY A 88 -9.99 -1.14 8.49
CA GLY A 88 -10.72 -2.30 8.00
C GLY A 88 -11.74 -2.02 6.91
N GLU A 89 -12.00 -0.75 6.57
CA GLU A 89 -12.87 -0.45 5.43
C GLU A 89 -12.20 -0.81 4.10
N LEU A 90 -12.96 -1.37 3.17
CA LEU A 90 -12.46 -1.72 1.85
C LEU A 90 -12.22 -0.48 1.01
N LEU A 91 -10.99 -0.33 0.52
CA LEU A 91 -10.57 0.81 -0.31
C LEU A 91 -10.58 0.48 -1.79
N ILE A 92 -9.88 -0.58 -2.17
CA ILE A 92 -9.70 -0.99 -3.56
C ILE A 92 -9.77 -2.52 -3.64
N GLU A 93 -10.34 -3.01 -4.72
CA GLU A 93 -10.29 -4.43 -5.06
C GLU A 93 -9.58 -4.59 -6.39
N ALA A 94 -8.61 -5.51 -6.45
CA ALA A 94 -7.85 -5.83 -7.64
C ALA A 94 -8.07 -7.29 -8.03
N ASP A 95 -8.20 -7.54 -9.33
CA ASP A 95 -8.19 -8.91 -9.84
C ASP A 95 -6.73 -9.34 -10.03
N LEU A 96 -6.16 -9.97 -9.00
CA LEU A 96 -4.74 -10.33 -8.99
C LEU A 96 -4.38 -11.29 -10.13
N ASP A 97 -5.25 -12.24 -10.44
CA ASP A 97 -4.99 -13.20 -11.53
C ASP A 97 -4.91 -12.48 -12.88
N ALA A 98 -5.80 -11.55 -13.13
CA ALA A 98 -5.80 -10.76 -14.37
C ALA A 98 -4.57 -9.86 -14.45
N VAL A 99 -4.16 -9.24 -13.34
CA VAL A 99 -2.94 -8.42 -13.28
C VAL A 99 -1.70 -9.26 -13.58
N LYS A 100 -1.60 -10.45 -13.01
CA LYS A 100 -0.49 -11.38 -13.28
C LYS A 100 -0.49 -11.83 -14.74
N LYS A 101 -1.66 -12.15 -15.29
CA LYS A 101 -1.78 -12.57 -16.70
C LYS A 101 -1.39 -11.45 -17.66
N ALA A 102 -1.55 -10.21 -17.28
CA ALA A 102 -1.11 -9.06 -18.05
C ALA A 102 0.40 -8.83 -17.97
N GLY A 103 1.12 -9.61 -17.16
CA GLY A 103 2.58 -9.56 -17.07
C GLY A 103 3.13 -8.70 -15.93
N TYR A 104 2.28 -8.30 -14.97
CA TYR A 104 2.70 -7.41 -13.87
C TYR A 104 2.88 -8.17 -12.56
N ASP A 105 3.86 -7.74 -11.76
CA ASP A 105 4.07 -8.22 -10.41
C ASP A 105 2.98 -7.64 -9.51
N VAL A 106 2.40 -8.44 -8.63
CA VAL A 106 1.35 -8.00 -7.70
C VAL A 106 1.88 -7.62 -6.32
N ILE A 107 3.19 -7.68 -6.11
CA ILE A 107 3.78 -7.23 -4.84
C ILE A 107 3.33 -5.79 -4.55
N THR A 108 2.92 -5.54 -3.31
CA THR A 108 2.26 -4.29 -2.92
C THR A 108 3.09 -3.57 -1.87
N PRO A 109 3.88 -2.56 -2.27
CA PRO A 109 4.59 -1.71 -1.31
C PRO A 109 3.63 -0.85 -0.49
N VAL A 110 3.90 -0.76 0.81
CA VAL A 110 3.24 0.17 1.75
C VAL A 110 4.33 1.06 2.33
N VAL A 111 4.29 2.33 1.99
CA VAL A 111 5.37 3.28 2.24
C VAL A 111 4.92 4.40 3.18
N VAL A 112 5.76 4.77 4.14
CA VAL A 112 5.58 5.93 5.00
C VAL A 112 6.27 7.12 4.31
N CYS A 113 5.48 7.99 3.69
CA CYS A 113 6.03 9.10 2.90
C CYS A 113 6.68 10.19 3.77
N ASN A 114 6.21 10.36 5.01
CA ASN A 114 6.79 11.29 5.97
C ASN A 114 7.72 10.58 6.97
N THR A 115 8.53 9.65 6.49
CA THR A 115 9.49 8.88 7.30
C THR A 115 10.36 9.79 8.19
N SER A 116 10.76 10.96 7.69
CA SER A 116 11.62 11.89 8.42
C SER A 116 10.97 12.46 9.69
N ASP A 117 9.65 12.37 9.84
CA ASP A 117 8.94 12.79 11.03
C ASP A 117 9.07 11.77 12.18
N TYR A 118 9.63 10.61 11.90
CA TYR A 118 9.73 9.52 12.86
C TYR A 118 11.18 9.15 13.09
N ARG A 119 11.51 8.88 14.36
CA ARG A 119 12.85 8.46 14.74
C ARG A 119 13.18 7.08 14.20
N THR A 120 12.21 6.16 14.27
CA THR A 120 12.34 4.80 13.73
C THR A 120 11.06 4.38 13.03
N VAL A 121 11.23 3.58 11.96
CA VAL A 121 10.15 2.86 11.31
C VAL A 121 10.51 1.38 11.35
N GLU A 122 9.85 0.62 12.19
CA GLU A 122 10.06 -0.81 12.32
C GLU A 122 9.10 -1.56 11.42
N THR A 123 9.57 -2.61 10.78
CA THR A 123 8.77 -3.42 9.85
C THR A 123 8.67 -4.86 10.31
N VAL A 124 7.52 -5.47 10.05
CA VAL A 124 7.31 -6.91 10.24
C VAL A 124 7.49 -7.56 8.89
N THR A 125 8.53 -8.37 8.73
CA THR A 125 8.88 -8.99 7.45
C THR A 125 8.92 -10.50 7.52
N ASP A 126 8.77 -11.15 6.37
CA ASP A 126 8.81 -12.60 6.20
C ASP A 126 7.77 -13.33 7.07
N GLN A 127 6.61 -12.70 7.26
CA GLN A 127 5.50 -13.20 8.08
C GLN A 127 4.25 -13.38 7.23
N GLU A 128 3.48 -14.41 7.54
CA GLU A 128 2.12 -14.51 7.06
C GLU A 128 1.26 -13.59 7.91
N VAL A 129 0.50 -12.69 7.28
CA VAL A 129 -0.35 -11.73 7.98
C VAL A 129 -1.75 -11.72 7.39
N GLU A 130 -2.71 -11.28 8.19
CA GLU A 130 -4.09 -11.08 7.78
C GLU A 130 -4.45 -9.60 7.86
N PRO A 131 -5.51 -9.14 7.17
CA PRO A 131 -5.97 -7.76 7.30
C PRO A 131 -6.16 -7.36 8.77
N GLY A 132 -5.57 -6.23 9.14
CA GLY A 132 -5.61 -5.71 10.49
C GLY A 132 -4.39 -6.04 11.34
N ASP A 133 -3.53 -6.97 10.90
CA ASP A 133 -2.29 -7.28 11.61
C ASP A 133 -1.30 -6.11 11.50
N THR A 134 -0.52 -5.92 12.57
CA THR A 134 0.52 -4.88 12.58
C THR A 134 1.67 -5.26 11.66
N VAL A 135 2.02 -4.37 10.73
CA VAL A 135 3.16 -4.57 9.82
C VAL A 135 4.19 -3.45 9.90
N LEU A 136 3.81 -2.28 10.42
CA LEU A 136 4.68 -1.11 10.59
C LEU A 136 4.50 -0.55 11.99
N ILE A 137 5.62 -0.21 12.65
CA ILE A 137 5.66 0.43 13.96
C ILE A 137 6.50 1.69 13.83
N LEU A 138 5.89 2.84 14.09
CA LEU A 138 6.53 4.15 13.95
C LEU A 138 6.75 4.76 15.33
N ASN A 139 7.98 5.18 15.59
CA ASN A 139 8.37 5.83 16.84
C ASN A 139 8.85 7.26 16.56
N LYS A 140 8.25 8.20 17.25
CA LYS A 140 8.65 9.61 17.17
C LYS A 140 9.92 9.89 17.96
#